data_1e2e83533696122ece76860c0335c617
#
_entry.id   1e2e83533696122ece76860c0335c617
#
_cell.length_a   1.000
_cell.length_b   1.000
_cell.length_c   1.000
_cell.angle_alpha   90.00
_cell.angle_beta   90.00
_cell.angle_gamma   90.00
#
_symmetry.space_group_name_H-M   'P 1'
#
loop_
_entity.id
_entity.type
_entity.pdbx_description
1 polymer ?
#
loop_
_entity_poly.entity_id
_entity_poly.type
_entity_poly.pdbx_seq_one_letter_code
_entity_poly.pdbx_strand_id
1 'polypeptide(L)'
;SPQQHLYEEVVYVLEGHGSTTVETHDGRTHSFEWGPKSLFALPLNAKYQHFNASGQENAKLSTTTSLCVMLNLFHNTDFIFNNDYRFPEREGTETSFSGEGEFIPKRPGRHMWETNFVPDLSKFELRKWSKRGAGGSNMMFVLADGSMHSHMSEMPVGTYKKGHRHGADFHVFCVMG
;
A
#
# COMPACT_ATOMS: atom_id res chain seq x y z
N SER A 1 -5.78 19.10 6.54
CA SER A 1 -4.46 19.54 7.00
C SER A 1 -3.41 18.48 6.69
N PRO A 2 -2.15 18.87 6.48
CA PRO A 2 -1.05 17.92 6.35
C PRO A 2 -0.96 17.02 7.57
N GLN A 3 -0.49 15.79 7.35
CA GLN A 3 -0.26 14.78 8.37
C GLN A 3 1.19 14.29 8.28
N GLN A 4 1.73 13.85 9.41
CA GLN A 4 3.05 13.25 9.52
C GLN A 4 3.04 12.33 10.75
N HIS A 5 3.57 11.12 10.64
CA HIS A 5 3.59 10.18 11.74
C HIS A 5 4.65 9.09 11.56
N LEU A 6 5.21 8.65 12.67
CA LEU A 6 6.23 7.61 12.73
C LEU A 6 5.59 6.21 12.85
N TYR A 7 4.75 5.86 11.89
CA TYR A 7 4.24 4.51 11.68
C TYR A 7 3.94 4.28 10.20
N GLU A 8 3.99 3.05 9.78
CA GLU A 8 3.68 2.67 8.41
C GLU A 8 2.18 2.64 8.17
N GLU A 9 1.76 3.04 6.98
CA GLU A 9 0.38 3.06 6.55
C GLU A 9 0.25 2.57 5.11
N VAL A 10 -0.65 1.61 4.91
CA VAL A 10 -1.08 1.13 3.60
C VAL A 10 -2.54 1.46 3.42
N VAL A 11 -2.86 2.13 2.33
CA VAL A 11 -4.20 2.64 2.02
C VAL A 11 -4.80 1.89 0.85
N TYR A 12 -6.03 1.40 1.02
CA TYR A 12 -6.87 0.88 -0.06
C TYR A 12 -8.09 1.78 -0.25
N VAL A 13 -8.33 2.22 -1.47
CA VAL A 13 -9.47 3.11 -1.79
C VAL A 13 -10.71 2.27 -2.05
N LEU A 14 -11.73 2.48 -1.21
CA LEU A 14 -13.03 1.81 -1.31
C LEU A 14 -13.95 2.53 -2.30
N GLU A 15 -14.10 3.85 -2.13
CA GLU A 15 -15.03 4.69 -2.89
C GLU A 15 -14.46 6.10 -3.06
N GLY A 16 -14.92 6.78 -4.11
CA GLY A 16 -14.54 8.16 -4.39
C GLY A 16 -13.20 8.31 -5.12
N HIS A 17 -12.86 9.54 -5.45
CA HIS A 17 -11.64 9.92 -6.16
C HIS A 17 -10.97 11.07 -5.42
N GLY A 18 -9.67 11.12 -5.51
CA GLY A 18 -8.90 12.19 -4.90
C GLY A 18 -7.44 12.15 -5.30
N SER A 19 -6.67 12.93 -4.61
CA SER A 19 -5.22 12.96 -4.78
C SER A 19 -4.51 12.96 -3.43
N THR A 20 -3.24 12.58 -3.45
CA THR A 20 -2.35 12.69 -2.29
C THR A 20 -1.10 13.40 -2.72
N THR A 21 -0.68 14.37 -1.92
CA THR A 21 0.64 14.99 -2.03
C THR A 21 1.54 14.46 -0.92
N VAL A 22 2.79 14.15 -1.26
CA VAL A 22 3.83 13.67 -0.33
C VAL A 22 5.02 14.60 -0.47
N GLU A 23 5.48 15.19 0.64
CA GLU A 23 6.66 16.03 0.70
C GLU A 23 7.88 15.19 1.10
N THR A 24 8.92 15.20 0.28
CA THR A 24 10.20 14.52 0.53
C THR A 24 11.10 15.35 1.45
N HIS A 25 12.18 14.73 1.98
CA HIS A 25 13.11 15.38 2.91
C HIS A 25 13.78 16.63 2.33
N ASP A 26 13.95 16.69 1.01
CA ASP A 26 14.53 17.83 0.28
C ASP A 26 13.50 18.89 -0.11
N GLY A 27 12.26 18.77 0.34
CA GLY A 27 11.16 19.73 0.10
C GLY A 27 10.48 19.59 -1.26
N ARG A 28 10.86 18.60 -2.08
CA ARG A 28 10.09 18.28 -3.29
C ARG A 28 8.75 17.66 -2.93
N THR A 29 7.80 17.78 -3.83
CA THR A 29 6.46 17.23 -3.64
C THR A 29 6.12 16.28 -4.78
N HIS A 30 5.71 15.07 -4.45
CA HIS A 30 5.10 14.14 -5.36
C HIS A 30 3.58 14.16 -5.17
N SER A 31 2.85 14.12 -6.27
CA SER A 31 1.39 14.06 -6.25
C SER A 31 0.90 12.96 -7.16
N PHE A 32 -0.08 12.20 -6.70
CA PHE A 32 -0.73 11.15 -7.48
C PHE A 32 -2.23 11.17 -7.23
N GLU A 33 -2.99 10.79 -8.26
CA GLU A 33 -4.44 10.69 -8.21
C GLU A 33 -4.85 9.24 -7.96
N TRP A 34 -5.86 9.05 -7.12
CA TRP A 34 -6.39 7.74 -6.77
C TRP A 34 -7.91 7.67 -6.95
N GLY A 35 -8.40 6.46 -7.17
CA GLY A 35 -9.81 6.14 -7.27
C GLY A 35 -10.10 4.77 -6.65
N PRO A 36 -11.33 4.25 -6.78
CA PRO A 36 -11.70 2.95 -6.25
C PRO A 36 -10.73 1.85 -6.71
N LYS A 37 -10.31 0.98 -5.78
CA LYS A 37 -9.34 -0.10 -5.96
C LYS A 37 -7.88 0.35 -6.13
N SER A 38 -7.57 1.62 -5.94
CA SER A 38 -6.18 2.05 -5.76
C SER A 38 -5.62 1.50 -4.46
N LEU A 39 -4.33 1.14 -4.50
CA LEU A 39 -3.54 0.70 -3.35
C LEU A 39 -2.27 1.52 -3.29
N PHE A 40 -1.97 2.12 -2.14
CA PHE A 40 -0.74 2.88 -1.98
C PHE A 40 -0.24 2.86 -0.54
N ALA A 41 1.03 3.17 -0.36
CA ALA A 41 1.61 3.44 0.95
C ALA A 41 2.40 4.74 0.93
N LEU A 42 2.52 5.32 2.10
CA LEU A 42 3.26 6.56 2.31
C LEU A 42 4.63 6.23 2.92
N PRO A 43 5.69 6.89 2.48
CA PRO A 43 7.00 6.73 3.10
C PRO A 43 6.95 7.05 4.59
N LEU A 44 7.68 6.28 5.39
CA LEU A 44 7.68 6.44 6.84
C LEU A 44 8.01 7.87 7.25
N ASN A 45 7.17 8.46 8.08
CA ASN A 45 7.28 9.83 8.59
C ASN A 45 7.37 10.93 7.53
N ALA A 46 6.96 10.65 6.28
CA ALA A 46 6.80 11.69 5.28
C ALA A 46 5.61 12.58 5.62
N LYS A 47 5.70 13.85 5.28
CA LYS A 47 4.58 14.78 5.39
C LYS A 47 3.67 14.62 4.19
N TYR A 48 2.40 14.42 4.40
CA TYR A 48 1.45 14.19 3.32
C TYR A 48 0.09 14.84 3.57
N GLN A 49 -0.70 14.95 2.50
CA GLN A 49 -2.07 15.42 2.58
C GLN A 49 -2.95 14.75 1.53
N HIS A 50 -4.12 14.28 1.95
CA HIS A 50 -5.15 13.78 1.05
C HIS A 50 -6.13 14.89 0.67
N PHE A 51 -6.58 14.88 -0.58
CA PHE A 51 -7.58 15.78 -1.13
C PHE A 51 -8.70 14.96 -1.76
N ASN A 52 -9.93 15.26 -1.41
CA ASN A 52 -11.09 14.71 -2.08
C ASN A 52 -11.34 15.50 -3.38
N ALA A 53 -11.48 14.82 -4.51
CA ALA A 53 -11.75 15.46 -5.81
C ALA A 53 -13.19 15.94 -5.94
N SER A 54 -14.11 15.45 -5.09
CA SER A 54 -15.52 15.84 -5.10
C SER A 54 -15.85 16.82 -3.97
N GLY A 55 -16.58 17.88 -4.29
CA GLY A 55 -17.17 18.77 -3.29
C GLY A 55 -18.52 18.28 -2.73
N GLN A 56 -19.09 17.19 -3.28
CA GLN A 56 -20.42 16.69 -2.95
C GLN A 56 -20.41 15.25 -2.42
N GLU A 57 -19.43 14.46 -2.81
CA GLU A 57 -19.34 13.03 -2.45
C GLU A 57 -18.14 12.78 -1.55
N ASN A 58 -18.30 11.88 -0.60
CA ASN A 58 -17.21 11.47 0.27
C ASN A 58 -16.33 10.41 -0.41
N ALA A 59 -15.03 10.52 -0.22
CA ALA A 59 -14.11 9.42 -0.47
C ALA A 59 -14.01 8.54 0.77
N LYS A 60 -13.94 7.21 0.57
CA LYS A 60 -13.77 6.22 1.64
C LYS A 60 -12.47 5.48 1.43
N LEU A 61 -11.59 5.60 2.40
CA LEU A 61 -10.29 4.94 2.44
C LEU A 61 -10.28 3.91 3.57
N SER A 62 -9.71 2.74 3.32
CA SER A 62 -9.40 1.76 4.35
C SER A 62 -7.90 1.76 4.58
N THR A 63 -7.48 1.99 5.81
CA THR A 63 -6.06 2.04 6.16
C THR A 63 -5.69 0.86 7.05
N THR A 64 -4.51 0.28 6.78
CA THR A 64 -3.84 -0.67 7.64
C THR A 64 -2.57 -0.02 8.15
N THR A 65 -2.37 0.01 9.45
CA THR A 65 -1.26 0.75 10.06
C THR A 65 -0.48 -0.08 11.06
N SER A 66 0.79 0.25 11.26
CA SER A 66 1.61 -0.28 12.36
C SER A 66 1.51 0.54 13.65
N LEU A 67 0.54 1.47 13.75
CA LEU A 67 0.40 2.40 14.88
C LEU A 67 0.37 1.70 16.25
N CYS A 68 -0.39 0.61 16.39
CA CYS A 68 -0.47 -0.11 17.67
C CYS A 68 0.90 -0.67 18.11
N VAL A 69 1.72 -1.12 17.16
CA VAL A 69 3.08 -1.60 17.43
C VAL A 69 3.95 -0.44 17.92
N MET A 70 3.88 0.72 17.25
CA MET A 70 4.65 1.90 17.64
C MET A 70 4.24 2.44 19.01
N LEU A 71 2.94 2.49 19.31
CA LEU A 71 2.44 2.88 20.63
C LEU A 71 2.94 1.94 21.73
N ASN A 72 2.90 0.63 21.49
CA ASN A 72 3.37 -0.38 22.44
C ASN A 72 4.91 -0.40 22.61
N LEU A 73 5.65 0.01 21.58
CA LEU A 73 7.11 0.04 21.62
C LEU A 73 7.64 1.29 22.32
N PHE A 74 7.11 2.44 21.96
CA PHE A 74 7.68 3.73 22.40
C PHE A 74 6.99 4.33 23.62
N HIS A 75 5.72 4.02 23.89
CA HIS A 75 4.90 4.63 24.95
C HIS A 75 4.95 6.17 24.94
N ASN A 76 5.15 6.76 23.78
CA ASN A 76 5.36 8.21 23.62
C ASN A 76 4.65 8.69 22.34
N THR A 77 3.48 9.32 22.52
CA THR A 77 2.69 9.83 21.40
C THR A 77 3.36 11.03 20.73
N ASP A 78 4.06 11.86 21.47
CA ASP A 78 4.78 13.01 20.92
C ASP A 78 5.88 12.57 19.96
N PHE A 79 6.65 11.55 20.35
CA PHE A 79 7.65 10.94 19.48
C PHE A 79 7.05 10.35 18.18
N ILE A 80 5.83 9.83 18.24
CA ILE A 80 5.18 9.20 17.08
C ILE A 80 4.57 10.25 16.14
N PHE A 81 3.95 11.31 16.66
CA PHE A 81 3.17 12.26 15.87
C PHE A 81 3.83 13.63 15.68
N ASN A 82 4.87 13.95 16.43
CA ASN A 82 5.60 15.22 16.35
C ASN A 82 7.11 15.02 16.15
N ASN A 83 7.49 13.98 15.41
CA ASN A 83 8.88 13.65 15.12
C ASN A 83 9.29 14.20 13.74
N ASP A 84 10.28 15.08 13.71
CA ASP A 84 10.74 15.73 12.48
C ASP A 84 11.77 14.91 11.68
N TYR A 85 12.20 13.74 12.20
CA TYR A 85 13.17 12.91 11.50
C TYR A 85 12.60 12.40 10.18
N ARG A 86 13.39 12.51 9.12
CA ARG A 86 13.03 12.02 7.77
C ARG A 86 13.87 10.81 7.43
N PHE A 87 13.32 9.92 6.60
CA PHE A 87 13.96 8.68 6.14
C PHE A 87 14.20 8.76 4.64
N PRO A 88 15.20 9.53 4.14
CA PRO A 88 15.38 9.74 2.70
C PRO A 88 15.58 8.45 1.92
N GLU A 89 16.18 7.44 2.53
CA GLU A 89 16.38 6.12 1.95
C GLU A 89 15.09 5.33 1.70
N ARG A 90 13.98 5.74 2.35
CA ARG A 90 12.66 5.10 2.24
C ARG A 90 11.64 5.91 1.44
N GLU A 91 11.97 7.10 1.00
CA GLU A 91 11.02 7.98 0.31
C GLU A 91 10.68 7.48 -1.11
N GLY A 92 11.53 6.64 -1.68
CA GLY A 92 11.39 6.20 -3.06
C GLY A 92 11.89 7.25 -4.06
N THR A 93 11.52 7.05 -5.31
CA THR A 93 11.86 7.93 -6.42
C THR A 93 10.59 8.54 -7.02
N GLU A 94 10.74 9.44 -7.99
CA GLU A 94 9.60 10.02 -8.72
C GLU A 94 8.73 8.93 -9.38
N THR A 95 9.33 7.86 -9.90
CA THR A 95 8.62 6.73 -10.50
C THR A 95 7.82 5.91 -9.49
N SER A 96 8.18 5.92 -8.21
CA SER A 96 7.46 5.17 -7.17
C SER A 96 5.99 5.62 -6.98
N PHE A 97 5.65 6.84 -7.41
CA PHE A 97 4.29 7.40 -7.32
C PHE A 97 3.59 7.53 -8.68
N SER A 98 4.22 7.10 -9.77
CA SER A 98 3.66 7.18 -11.12
C SER A 98 2.63 6.10 -11.45
N GLY A 99 2.49 5.10 -10.61
CA GLY A 99 1.71 3.88 -10.88
C GLY A 99 2.54 2.80 -11.58
N GLU A 100 3.79 3.07 -11.85
CA GLU A 100 4.79 2.10 -12.29
C GLU A 100 5.44 1.42 -11.09
N GLY A 101 6.25 0.40 -11.35
CA GLY A 101 6.98 -0.28 -10.29
C GLY A 101 8.02 -1.23 -10.86
N GLU A 102 8.79 -1.83 -9.99
CA GLU A 102 9.83 -2.78 -10.34
C GLU A 102 9.40 -4.22 -10.02
N PHE A 103 9.57 -5.09 -11.04
CA PHE A 103 9.33 -6.51 -10.87
C PHE A 103 10.56 -7.21 -10.30
N ILE A 104 10.43 -7.76 -9.10
CA ILE A 104 11.50 -8.44 -8.39
C ILE A 104 11.22 -9.95 -8.30
N PRO A 105 11.92 -10.79 -9.06
CA PRO A 105 11.82 -12.24 -8.94
C PRO A 105 12.56 -12.69 -7.67
N LYS A 106 11.86 -13.19 -6.66
CA LYS A 106 12.48 -13.69 -5.41
C LYS A 106 12.93 -15.14 -5.51
N ARG A 107 12.13 -15.99 -6.17
CA ARG A 107 12.40 -17.42 -6.44
C ARG A 107 11.40 -17.94 -7.47
N PRO A 108 11.62 -19.09 -8.10
CA PRO A 108 10.69 -19.63 -9.08
C PRO A 108 9.23 -19.64 -8.59
N GLY A 109 8.37 -18.93 -9.30
CA GLY A 109 6.95 -18.79 -9.02
C GLY A 109 6.57 -17.81 -7.90
N ARG A 110 7.52 -17.13 -7.26
CA ARG A 110 7.23 -16.07 -6.30
C ARG A 110 7.71 -14.73 -6.84
N HIS A 111 6.78 -13.82 -7.04
CA HIS A 111 7.01 -12.53 -7.64
C HIS A 111 6.64 -11.43 -6.66
N MET A 112 7.41 -10.35 -6.70
CA MET A 112 7.16 -9.12 -5.94
C MET A 112 7.13 -7.94 -6.91
N TRP A 113 6.26 -6.99 -6.61
CA TRP A 113 6.18 -5.71 -7.30
C TRP A 113 6.48 -4.61 -6.30
N GLU A 114 7.54 -3.87 -6.54
CA GLU A 114 7.94 -2.75 -5.68
C GLU A 114 7.45 -1.44 -6.27
N THR A 115 6.67 -0.70 -5.49
CA THR A 115 6.10 0.60 -5.85
C THR A 115 5.58 1.29 -4.59
N ASN A 116 5.22 2.57 -4.68
CA ASN A 116 4.45 3.23 -3.62
C ASN A 116 2.97 3.36 -3.98
N PHE A 117 2.61 3.14 -5.27
CA PHE A 117 1.25 3.35 -5.74
C PHE A 117 0.87 2.37 -6.86
N VAL A 118 -0.28 1.72 -6.70
CA VAL A 118 -0.97 0.92 -7.74
C VAL A 118 -2.30 1.62 -8.04
N PRO A 119 -2.48 2.19 -9.25
CA PRO A 119 -3.66 2.99 -9.58
C PRO A 119 -4.98 2.22 -9.52
N ASP A 120 -5.00 0.97 -9.96
CA ASP A 120 -6.21 0.12 -10.00
C ASP A 120 -5.82 -1.35 -9.94
N LEU A 121 -6.05 -1.99 -8.80
CA LEU A 121 -5.75 -3.41 -8.62
C LEU A 121 -6.55 -4.32 -9.57
N SER A 122 -7.73 -3.90 -10.03
CA SER A 122 -8.52 -4.71 -10.97
C SER A 122 -7.92 -4.79 -12.37
N LYS A 123 -7.03 -3.87 -12.71
CA LYS A 123 -6.28 -3.83 -13.98
C LYS A 123 -4.85 -4.35 -13.85
N PHE A 124 -4.43 -4.69 -12.65
CA PHE A 124 -3.08 -5.17 -12.41
C PHE A 124 -2.90 -6.60 -12.95
N GLU A 125 -1.87 -6.80 -13.79
CA GLU A 125 -1.58 -8.10 -14.39
C GLU A 125 -0.88 -9.03 -13.39
N LEU A 126 -1.59 -10.04 -12.92
CA LEU A 126 -1.06 -11.07 -12.04
C LEU A 126 -0.28 -12.12 -12.80
N ARG A 127 0.74 -12.67 -12.16
CA ARG A 127 1.56 -13.75 -12.75
C ARG A 127 1.18 -15.11 -12.18
N LYS A 128 1.13 -16.11 -13.05
CA LYS A 128 0.86 -17.50 -12.65
C LYS A 128 1.91 -18.00 -11.67
N TRP A 129 1.45 -18.61 -10.63
CA TRP A 129 2.29 -19.27 -9.65
C TRP A 129 1.97 -20.76 -9.58
N SER A 130 2.62 -21.57 -10.41
CA SER A 130 2.35 -23.00 -10.59
C SER A 130 2.42 -23.82 -9.30
N LYS A 131 3.24 -23.41 -8.33
CA LYS A 131 3.38 -24.09 -7.05
C LYS A 131 2.28 -23.79 -6.03
N ARG A 132 1.38 -22.83 -6.33
CA ARG A 132 0.31 -22.45 -5.40
C ARG A 132 -0.90 -23.37 -5.44
N GLY A 133 -0.96 -24.28 -6.39
CA GLY A 133 -2.09 -25.14 -6.65
C GLY A 133 -3.27 -24.43 -7.34
N ALA A 134 -4.25 -25.19 -7.83
CA ALA A 134 -5.48 -24.71 -8.48
C ALA A 134 -5.28 -23.72 -9.67
N GLY A 135 -4.05 -23.55 -10.18
CA GLY A 135 -3.78 -22.67 -11.33
C GLY A 135 -3.85 -21.17 -11.01
N GLY A 136 -3.83 -20.79 -9.75
CA GLY A 136 -3.97 -19.40 -9.31
C GLY A 136 -2.80 -18.50 -9.68
N SER A 137 -3.10 -17.22 -9.85
CA SER A 137 -2.13 -16.14 -10.05
C SER A 137 -1.94 -15.36 -8.76
N ASN A 138 -0.79 -14.73 -8.62
CA ASN A 138 -0.47 -13.94 -7.42
C ASN A 138 0.56 -12.87 -7.72
N MET A 139 0.46 -11.74 -7.03
CA MET A 139 1.51 -10.75 -6.91
C MET A 139 1.60 -10.29 -5.45
N MET A 140 2.81 -10.11 -4.97
CA MET A 140 3.10 -9.52 -3.68
C MET A 140 3.58 -8.09 -3.91
N PHE A 141 3.01 -7.13 -3.22
CA PHE A 141 3.37 -5.72 -3.31
C PHE A 141 4.27 -5.35 -2.13
N VAL A 142 5.41 -4.75 -2.45
CA VAL A 142 6.27 -4.05 -1.49
C VAL A 142 6.04 -2.57 -1.69
N LEU A 143 5.47 -1.93 -0.69
CA LEU A 143 5.01 -0.56 -0.77
C LEU A 143 5.83 0.32 0.19
N ALA A 144 6.39 1.41 -0.34
CA ALA A 144 7.16 2.43 0.40
C ALA A 144 8.26 1.83 1.30
N ASP A 145 8.95 0.79 0.80
CA ASP A 145 9.96 0.03 1.56
C ASP A 145 9.49 -0.37 2.97
N GLY A 146 8.18 -0.64 3.08
CA GLY A 146 7.52 -0.94 4.35
C GLY A 146 7.66 -2.40 4.78
N SER A 147 7.48 -2.63 6.07
CA SER A 147 7.40 -3.97 6.66
C SER A 147 6.05 -4.64 6.44
N MET A 148 4.99 -3.87 6.18
CA MET A 148 3.66 -4.38 5.88
C MET A 148 3.55 -4.75 4.41
N HIS A 149 3.26 -6.02 4.14
CA HIS A 149 3.14 -6.54 2.79
C HIS A 149 1.67 -6.69 2.39
N SER A 150 1.36 -6.23 1.19
CA SER A 150 0.09 -6.53 0.53
C SER A 150 0.29 -7.61 -0.52
N HIS A 151 -0.75 -8.38 -0.81
CA HIS A 151 -0.72 -9.30 -1.95
C HIS A 151 -2.11 -9.46 -2.56
N MET A 152 -2.16 -9.59 -3.86
CA MET A 152 -3.35 -9.93 -4.61
C MET A 152 -3.25 -11.34 -5.16
N SER A 153 -4.36 -12.08 -5.09
CA SER A 153 -4.47 -13.43 -5.61
C SER A 153 -5.73 -13.57 -6.42
N GLU A 154 -5.62 -14.22 -7.57
CA GLU A 154 -6.74 -14.64 -8.39
C GLU A 154 -6.82 -16.15 -8.40
N MET A 155 -8.04 -16.67 -8.32
CA MET A 155 -8.32 -18.10 -8.40
C MET A 155 -9.28 -18.36 -9.57
N PRO A 156 -9.01 -19.40 -10.41
CA PRO A 156 -9.92 -19.77 -11.46
C PRO A 156 -11.31 -20.11 -10.93
N VAL A 157 -12.34 -19.83 -11.76
CA VAL A 157 -13.74 -20.19 -11.43
C VAL A 157 -13.83 -21.70 -11.10
N GLY A 158 -14.63 -22.04 -10.09
CA GLY A 158 -14.79 -23.41 -9.63
C GLY A 158 -13.67 -23.94 -8.73
N THR A 159 -12.71 -23.10 -8.36
CA THR A 159 -11.65 -23.47 -7.42
C THR A 159 -11.84 -22.78 -6.07
N TYR A 160 -11.18 -23.31 -5.04
CA TYR A 160 -11.18 -22.71 -3.71
C TYR A 160 -9.80 -22.78 -3.08
N LYS A 161 -9.55 -21.91 -2.16
CA LYS A 161 -8.34 -21.93 -1.33
C LYS A 161 -8.63 -22.70 -0.04
N LYS A 162 -7.87 -23.75 0.21
CA LYS A 162 -8.00 -24.52 1.45
C LYS A 162 -7.78 -23.62 2.66
N GLY A 163 -8.61 -23.80 3.69
CA GLY A 163 -8.46 -23.11 4.97
C GLY A 163 -7.06 -23.31 5.55
N HIS A 164 -6.47 -22.22 6.02
CA HIS A 164 -5.13 -22.22 6.63
C HIS A 164 -5.04 -21.10 7.65
N ARG A 165 -4.01 -21.14 8.49
CA ARG A 165 -3.73 -20.13 9.51
C ARG A 165 -2.61 -19.21 9.05
N HIS A 166 -2.70 -17.95 9.46
CA HIS A 166 -1.64 -16.97 9.36
C HIS A 166 -1.11 -16.60 10.74
N GLY A 167 0.16 -16.25 10.82
CA GLY A 167 0.78 -15.76 12.06
C GLY A 167 0.59 -14.25 12.27
N ALA A 168 0.08 -13.53 11.28
CA ALA A 168 -0.15 -12.10 11.32
C ALA A 168 -1.61 -11.79 11.00
N ASP A 169 -2.09 -10.66 11.50
CA ASP A 169 -3.40 -10.13 11.15
C ASP A 169 -3.40 -9.57 9.72
N PHE A 170 -4.56 -9.56 9.08
CA PHE A 170 -4.70 -9.03 7.74
C PHE A 170 -6.12 -8.55 7.44
N HIS A 171 -6.23 -7.59 6.54
CA HIS A 171 -7.48 -7.20 5.90
C HIS A 171 -7.61 -7.90 4.55
N VAL A 172 -8.82 -8.36 4.21
CA VAL A 172 -9.12 -9.00 2.92
C VAL A 172 -10.17 -8.17 2.20
N PHE A 173 -9.83 -7.78 0.98
CA PHE A 173 -10.75 -7.08 0.09
C PHE A 173 -11.04 -7.94 -1.15
N CYS A 174 -12.30 -8.05 -1.54
CA CYS A 174 -12.69 -8.62 -2.82
C CYS A 174 -12.56 -7.53 -3.89
N VAL A 175 -11.55 -7.63 -4.75
CA VAL A 175 -11.31 -6.64 -5.82
C VAL A 175 -12.23 -6.87 -7.01
N MET A 176 -12.43 -8.16 -7.35
CA MET A 176 -13.32 -8.63 -8.43
C MET A 176 -13.87 -10.00 -8.07
N GLY A 177 -15.08 -10.31 -8.53
CA GLY A 177 -15.73 -11.61 -8.32
C GLY A 177 -17.21 -11.56 -8.69
#